data_4b4dde8a8594be3803be23cc4a7ed088
#
_entry.id   4b4dde8a8594be3803be23cc4a7ed088
#
_cell.length_a   1.000
_cell.length_b   1.000
_cell.length_c   1.000
_cell.angle_alpha   90.00
_cell.angle_beta   90.00
_cell.angle_gamma   90.00
#
_symmetry.space_group_name_H-M   'P 1'
#
loop_
_entity.id
_entity.type
_entity.pdbx_description
1 polymer ?
#
loop_
_entity_poly.entity_id
_entity_poly.type
_entity_poly.pdbx_seq_one_letter_code
_entity_poly.pdbx_strand_id
1 'polypeptide(L)'
;MAQWPGTLITDLVLRLADARSESVGETRARYLVWSQGLPTPEVNYPIYDEYGREVARVDLAWPQCGVFLEFDGQVKYERLLQPGETASDVVFREKQRENLICRLTGWRCVRLVWADLYQPQLAAARIRAMFRPAAA
;
A
#
# COMPACT_ATOMS: atom_id res chain seq x y z
N MET A 1 21.11 -5.80 -25.58
CA MET A 1 19.79 -5.33 -25.32
C MET A 1 19.31 -4.31 -26.33
N ALA A 2 18.20 -4.56 -26.91
CA ALA A 2 17.66 -3.66 -27.92
C ALA A 2 17.33 -2.31 -27.33
N GLN A 3 17.82 -1.26 -27.96
CA GLN A 3 17.40 0.09 -27.64
C GLN A 3 16.20 0.43 -28.50
N TRP A 4 15.13 0.79 -27.85
CA TRP A 4 13.91 1.16 -28.54
C TRP A 4 14.02 2.62 -28.95
N PRO A 5 13.95 2.92 -30.24
CA PRO A 5 14.07 4.30 -30.71
C PRO A 5 12.86 5.15 -30.37
N GLY A 6 11.75 4.55 -30.03
CA GLY A 6 10.55 5.29 -29.69
C GLY A 6 10.39 5.41 -28.19
N THR A 7 10.23 6.62 -27.67
CA THR A 7 10.05 6.86 -26.25
C THR A 7 8.76 6.28 -25.71
N LEU A 8 7.69 6.24 -26.52
CA LEU A 8 6.38 5.74 -26.07
C LEU A 8 6.41 4.27 -25.66
N ILE A 9 7.11 3.44 -26.47
CA ILE A 9 7.23 2.00 -26.16
C ILE A 9 8.08 1.79 -24.92
N THR A 10 9.17 2.55 -24.79
CA THR A 10 10.04 2.48 -23.61
C THR A 10 9.27 2.87 -22.36
N ASP A 11 8.51 3.95 -22.41
CA ASP A 11 7.70 4.41 -21.29
C ASP A 11 6.67 3.35 -20.88
N LEU A 12 6.02 2.73 -21.86
CA LEU A 12 5.04 1.69 -21.58
C LEU A 12 5.69 0.49 -20.90
N VAL A 13 6.84 0.05 -21.39
CA VAL A 13 7.58 -1.08 -20.80
C VAL A 13 7.97 -0.76 -19.35
N LEU A 14 8.48 0.46 -19.10
CA LEU A 14 8.85 0.88 -17.75
C LEU A 14 7.65 0.91 -16.82
N ARG A 15 6.52 1.43 -17.29
CA ARG A 15 5.29 1.47 -16.47
C ARG A 15 4.79 0.07 -16.14
N LEU A 16 4.83 -0.85 -17.10
CA LEU A 16 4.44 -2.24 -16.86
C LEU A 16 5.38 -2.92 -15.88
N ALA A 17 6.69 -2.67 -16.01
CA ALA A 17 7.68 -3.22 -15.10
C ALA A 17 7.48 -2.70 -13.67
N ASP A 18 7.20 -1.41 -13.53
CA ASP A 18 6.93 -0.80 -12.22
C ASP A 18 5.66 -1.37 -11.59
N ALA A 19 4.59 -1.51 -12.38
CA ALA A 19 3.34 -2.08 -11.90
C ALA A 19 3.53 -3.53 -11.45
N ARG A 20 4.31 -4.31 -12.20
CA ARG A 20 4.61 -5.69 -11.83
C ARG A 20 5.46 -5.77 -10.56
N SER A 21 6.43 -4.88 -10.41
CA SER A 21 7.26 -4.82 -9.21
C SER A 21 6.43 -4.53 -7.98
N GLU A 22 5.52 -3.57 -8.07
CA GLU A 22 4.61 -3.23 -6.98
C GLU A 22 3.70 -4.42 -6.64
N SER A 23 3.14 -5.08 -7.66
CA SER A 23 2.30 -6.26 -7.47
C SER A 23 3.05 -7.41 -6.81
N VAL A 24 4.32 -7.62 -7.17
CA VAL A 24 5.17 -8.63 -6.52
C VAL A 24 5.39 -8.25 -5.05
N GLY A 25 5.64 -6.98 -4.76
CA GLY A 25 5.79 -6.50 -3.39
C GLY A 25 4.55 -6.72 -2.55
N GLU A 26 3.38 -6.42 -3.11
CA GLU A 26 2.10 -6.67 -2.45
C GLU A 26 1.90 -8.16 -2.16
N THR A 27 2.20 -9.01 -3.13
CA THR A 27 2.11 -10.46 -2.96
C THR A 27 3.05 -10.96 -1.87
N ARG A 28 4.27 -10.45 -1.84
CA ARG A 28 5.24 -10.82 -0.81
C ARG A 28 4.82 -10.34 0.57
N ALA A 29 4.21 -9.15 0.64
CA ALA A 29 3.66 -8.66 1.91
C ALA A 29 2.56 -9.58 2.44
N ARG A 30 1.68 -10.06 1.56
CA ARG A 30 0.65 -11.04 1.93
C ARG A 30 1.27 -12.35 2.43
N TYR A 31 2.30 -12.82 1.75
CA TYR A 31 3.01 -14.03 2.17
C TYR A 31 3.66 -13.83 3.55
N LEU A 32 4.28 -12.69 3.79
CA LEU A 32 4.85 -12.35 5.07
C LEU A 32 3.79 -12.42 6.18
N VAL A 33 2.65 -11.80 5.95
CA VAL A 33 1.53 -11.80 6.90
C VAL A 33 1.12 -13.24 7.23
N TRP A 34 0.95 -14.05 6.20
CA TRP A 34 0.56 -15.44 6.38
C TRP A 34 1.66 -16.25 7.11
N SER A 35 2.89 -16.15 6.65
CA SER A 35 4.00 -16.96 7.17
C SER A 35 4.37 -16.60 8.62
N GLN A 36 4.11 -15.37 9.03
CA GLN A 36 4.37 -14.93 10.41
C GLN A 36 3.20 -15.18 11.36
N GLY A 37 2.15 -15.84 10.90
CA GLY A 37 1.03 -16.23 11.74
C GLY A 37 0.11 -15.09 12.15
N LEU A 38 0.10 -13.99 11.39
CA LEU A 38 -0.84 -12.91 11.64
C LEU A 38 -2.25 -13.35 11.23
N PRO A 39 -3.30 -12.72 11.81
CA PRO A 39 -4.67 -13.03 11.37
C PRO A 39 -4.82 -12.83 9.86
N THR A 40 -5.73 -13.59 9.26
CA THR A 40 -6.00 -13.49 7.83
C THR A 40 -6.61 -12.13 7.51
N PRO A 41 -5.97 -11.32 6.67
CA PRO A 41 -6.51 -10.01 6.32
C PRO A 41 -7.51 -10.10 5.18
N GLU A 42 -8.33 -9.06 5.05
CA GLU A 42 -9.10 -8.81 3.85
C GLU A 42 -8.18 -8.17 2.81
N VAL A 43 -8.23 -8.64 1.57
CA VAL A 43 -7.36 -8.19 0.49
C VAL A 43 -8.10 -7.20 -0.40
N ASN A 44 -7.41 -6.14 -0.83
CA ASN A 44 -7.99 -5.09 -1.67
C ASN A 44 -9.29 -4.57 -1.09
N TYR A 45 -9.23 -4.18 0.16
CA TYR A 45 -10.43 -3.83 0.93
C TYR A 45 -10.92 -2.43 0.56
N PRO A 46 -12.20 -2.28 0.17
CA PRO A 46 -12.73 -0.98 -0.20
C PRO A 46 -13.09 -0.15 1.03
N ILE A 47 -12.82 1.14 0.95
CA ILE A 47 -13.16 2.12 1.98
C ILE A 47 -14.25 3.02 1.43
N TYR A 48 -15.32 3.20 2.20
CA TYR A 48 -16.47 3.98 1.81
C TYR A 48 -16.60 5.24 2.66
N ASP A 49 -17.13 6.30 2.05
CA ASP A 49 -17.46 7.51 2.80
C ASP A 49 -18.84 7.36 3.47
N GLU A 50 -19.27 8.42 4.15
CA GLU A 50 -20.56 8.45 4.85
C GLU A 50 -21.77 8.36 3.92
N TYR A 51 -21.55 8.58 2.61
CA TYR A 51 -22.62 8.49 1.60
C TYR A 51 -22.61 7.13 0.88
N GLY A 52 -21.76 6.20 1.31
CA GLY A 52 -21.65 4.88 0.73
C GLY A 52 -20.85 4.82 -0.56
N ARG A 53 -20.10 5.87 -0.90
CA ARG A 53 -19.25 5.89 -2.10
C ARG A 53 -17.88 5.35 -1.77
N GLU A 54 -17.34 4.49 -2.65
CA GLU A 54 -15.98 3.99 -2.47
C GLU A 54 -14.99 5.11 -2.77
N VAL A 55 -14.19 5.48 -1.78
CA VAL A 55 -13.21 6.57 -1.90
C VAL A 55 -11.77 6.07 -1.98
N ALA A 56 -11.51 4.82 -1.60
CA ALA A 56 -10.17 4.25 -1.64
C ALA A 56 -10.25 2.73 -1.55
N ARG A 57 -9.11 2.07 -1.86
CA ARG A 57 -8.89 0.66 -1.56
C ARG A 57 -7.55 0.54 -0.89
N VAL A 58 -7.47 -0.33 0.11
CA VAL A 58 -6.22 -0.61 0.81
C VAL A 58 -5.77 -2.03 0.49
N ASP A 59 -4.47 -2.25 0.51
CA ASP A 59 -3.90 -3.55 0.10
C ASP A 59 -4.38 -4.67 1.00
N LEU A 60 -4.27 -4.49 2.31
CA LEU A 60 -4.73 -5.46 3.31
C LEU A 60 -5.43 -4.72 4.44
N ALA A 61 -6.46 -5.35 5.01
CA ALA A 61 -7.16 -4.78 6.17
C ALA A 61 -7.50 -5.86 7.19
N TRP A 62 -7.44 -5.46 8.45
CA TRP A 62 -7.94 -6.25 9.57
C TRP A 62 -8.98 -5.40 10.28
N PRO A 63 -10.22 -5.37 9.76
CA PRO A 63 -11.26 -4.52 10.36
C PRO A 63 -11.47 -4.78 11.84
N GLN A 64 -11.43 -6.04 12.26
CA GLN A 64 -11.63 -6.43 13.65
C GLN A 64 -10.48 -5.96 14.57
N CYS A 65 -9.32 -5.68 13.99
CA CYS A 65 -8.16 -5.21 14.74
C CYS A 65 -7.91 -3.71 14.57
N GLY A 66 -8.68 -3.06 13.72
CA GLY A 66 -8.56 -1.61 13.49
C GLY A 66 -7.28 -1.22 12.77
N VAL A 67 -6.81 -2.02 11.81
CA VAL A 67 -5.54 -1.77 11.10
C VAL A 67 -5.71 -2.04 9.62
N PHE A 68 -5.08 -1.23 8.81
CA PHE A 68 -4.87 -1.52 7.39
C PHE A 68 -3.39 -1.39 7.03
N LEU A 69 -3.01 -2.10 5.99
CA LEU A 69 -1.62 -2.16 5.53
C LEU A 69 -1.56 -1.78 4.07
N GLU A 70 -0.58 -0.95 3.74
CA GLU A 70 -0.25 -0.61 2.36
C GLU A 70 1.20 -0.96 2.08
N PHE A 71 1.44 -1.60 0.96
CA PHE A 71 2.79 -1.79 0.48
C PHE A 71 3.17 -0.59 -0.39
N ASP A 72 4.28 0.03 -0.08
CA ASP A 72 4.74 1.23 -0.76
C ASP A 72 6.06 0.94 -1.48
N GLY A 73 5.96 0.74 -2.79
CA GLY A 73 7.14 0.67 -3.64
C GLY A 73 7.68 2.07 -3.90
N GLN A 74 9.00 2.25 -3.85
CA GLN A 74 9.62 3.57 -3.99
C GLN A 74 9.28 4.27 -5.31
N VAL A 75 9.03 3.51 -6.36
CA VAL A 75 8.73 4.05 -7.69
C VAL A 75 7.32 4.60 -7.80
N LYS A 76 6.46 4.29 -6.83
CA LYS A 76 5.05 4.65 -6.84
C LYS A 76 4.84 6.15 -6.97
N TYR A 77 5.63 6.95 -6.29
CA TYR A 77 5.44 8.40 -6.28
C TYR A 77 5.70 9.04 -7.63
N GLU A 78 6.72 8.58 -8.35
CA GLU A 78 7.01 9.10 -9.68
C GLU A 78 5.89 8.81 -10.66
N ARG A 79 5.28 7.62 -10.58
CA ARG A 79 4.17 7.24 -11.45
C ARG A 79 2.90 8.03 -11.18
N LEU A 80 2.74 8.52 -9.95
CA LEU A 80 1.56 9.25 -9.54
C LEU A 80 1.64 10.74 -9.82
N LEU A 81 2.79 11.23 -10.31
CA LEU A 81 2.95 12.64 -10.66
C LEU A 81 1.99 13.04 -11.77
N GLN A 82 1.21 14.08 -11.50
CA GLN A 82 0.36 14.72 -12.50
C GLN A 82 1.10 15.89 -13.11
N PRO A 83 0.66 16.40 -14.28
CA PRO A 83 1.32 17.55 -14.88
C PRO A 83 1.44 18.72 -13.89
N GLY A 84 2.67 19.23 -13.74
CA GLY A 84 2.96 20.33 -12.85
C GLY A 84 3.20 19.94 -11.40
N GLU A 85 3.06 18.67 -11.04
CA GLU A 85 3.31 18.22 -9.66
C GLU A 85 4.79 17.91 -9.43
N THR A 86 5.22 18.11 -8.18
CA THR A 86 6.52 17.68 -7.69
C THR A 86 6.35 16.40 -6.86
N ALA A 87 7.48 15.75 -6.53
CA ALA A 87 7.46 14.59 -5.63
C ALA A 87 6.87 14.96 -4.27
N SER A 88 7.12 16.18 -3.79
CA SER A 88 6.55 16.66 -2.52
C SER A 88 5.03 16.76 -2.59
N ASP A 89 4.48 17.18 -3.72
CA ASP A 89 3.04 17.26 -3.92
C ASP A 89 2.40 15.86 -3.85
N VAL A 90 3.05 14.86 -4.44
CA VAL A 90 2.57 13.49 -4.41
C VAL A 90 2.59 12.95 -2.98
N VAL A 91 3.66 13.18 -2.24
CA VAL A 91 3.76 12.75 -0.83
C VAL A 91 2.66 13.38 0.01
N PHE A 92 2.42 14.68 -0.20
CA PHE A 92 1.36 15.38 0.52
C PHE A 92 -0.01 14.80 0.20
N ARG A 93 -0.29 14.55 -1.07
CA ARG A 93 -1.57 13.97 -1.52
C ARG A 93 -1.79 12.58 -0.94
N GLU A 94 -0.74 11.73 -0.95
CA GLU A 94 -0.81 10.39 -0.36
C GLU A 94 -1.04 10.45 1.14
N LYS A 95 -0.43 11.42 1.82
CA LYS A 95 -0.66 11.61 3.26
C LYS A 95 -2.09 12.05 3.53
N GLN A 96 -2.65 12.91 2.69
CA GLN A 96 -4.06 13.30 2.82
C GLN A 96 -4.99 12.12 2.61
N ARG A 97 -4.68 11.25 1.64
CA ARG A 97 -5.43 10.03 1.39
C ARG A 97 -5.41 9.11 2.61
N GLU A 98 -4.24 8.89 3.18
CA GLU A 98 -4.08 8.06 4.39
C GLU A 98 -4.88 8.66 5.55
N ASN A 99 -4.79 9.97 5.75
CA ASN A 99 -5.52 10.66 6.83
C ASN A 99 -7.03 10.51 6.64
N LEU A 100 -7.52 10.62 5.42
CA LEU A 100 -8.93 10.42 5.11
C LEU A 100 -9.39 9.02 5.48
N ILE A 101 -8.63 8.00 5.08
CA ILE A 101 -8.95 6.61 5.40
C ILE A 101 -8.98 6.40 6.92
N CYS A 102 -7.96 6.90 7.62
CA CYS A 102 -7.90 6.79 9.08
C CYS A 102 -9.09 7.48 9.75
N ARG A 103 -9.51 8.63 9.24
CA ARG A 103 -10.65 9.36 9.77
C ARG A 103 -11.97 8.61 9.55
N LEU A 104 -12.15 8.07 8.35
CA LEU A 104 -13.39 7.36 8.01
C LEU A 104 -13.54 6.05 8.75
N THR A 105 -12.45 5.34 8.96
CA THR A 105 -12.45 4.01 9.56
C THR A 105 -12.14 4.01 11.05
N GLY A 106 -11.41 5.00 11.53
CA GLY A 106 -10.84 4.98 12.87
C GLY A 106 -9.66 4.03 13.00
N TRP A 107 -9.15 3.50 11.88
CA TRP A 107 -8.07 2.52 11.88
C TRP A 107 -6.71 3.19 11.80
N ARG A 108 -5.68 2.39 12.09
CA ARG A 108 -4.28 2.78 11.98
C ARG A 108 -3.68 2.22 10.70
N CYS A 109 -2.75 2.94 10.12
CA CYS A 109 -2.07 2.53 8.89
C CYS A 109 -0.69 1.96 9.22
N VAL A 110 -0.36 0.82 8.61
CA VAL A 110 0.99 0.29 8.57
C VAL A 110 1.48 0.33 7.14
N ARG A 111 2.63 0.95 6.90
CA ARG A 111 3.26 0.93 5.57
C ARG A 111 4.46 0.02 5.60
N LEU A 112 4.51 -0.90 4.64
CA LEU A 112 5.67 -1.73 4.40
C LEU A 112 6.34 -1.29 3.11
N VAL A 113 7.65 -1.28 3.13
CA VAL A 113 8.50 -1.04 1.95
C VAL A 113 9.32 -2.30 1.67
N TRP A 114 10.04 -2.32 0.56
CA TRP A 114 10.84 -3.48 0.18
C TRP A 114 11.78 -3.93 1.28
N ALA A 115 12.43 -3.01 1.97
CA ALA A 115 13.36 -3.35 3.05
C ALA A 115 12.70 -4.16 4.16
N ASP A 116 11.43 -3.88 4.46
CA ASP A 116 10.69 -4.59 5.50
C ASP A 116 10.49 -6.08 5.16
N LEU A 117 10.41 -6.40 3.87
CA LEU A 117 10.19 -7.78 3.42
C LEU A 117 11.40 -8.67 3.70
N TYR A 118 12.58 -8.08 3.88
CA TYR A 118 13.80 -8.82 4.24
C TYR A 118 13.96 -8.99 5.74
N GLN A 119 13.07 -8.41 6.53
CA GLN A 119 13.03 -8.54 7.99
C GLN A 119 11.61 -8.90 8.44
N PRO A 120 11.11 -10.08 8.04
CA PRO A 120 9.70 -10.42 8.23
C PRO A 120 9.27 -10.47 9.69
N GLN A 121 10.15 -10.91 10.60
CA GLN A 121 9.79 -10.99 12.00
C GLN A 121 9.60 -9.60 12.61
N LEU A 122 10.45 -8.67 12.23
CA LEU A 122 10.37 -7.28 12.70
C LEU A 122 9.12 -6.60 12.13
N ALA A 123 8.86 -6.81 10.84
CA ALA A 123 7.67 -6.28 10.18
C ALA A 123 6.39 -6.80 10.85
N ALA A 124 6.34 -8.10 11.13
CA ALA A 124 5.19 -8.71 11.79
C ALA A 124 4.99 -8.15 13.20
N ALA A 125 6.07 -7.96 13.94
CA ALA A 125 5.99 -7.35 15.28
C ALA A 125 5.43 -5.93 15.21
N ARG A 126 5.83 -5.16 14.22
CA ARG A 126 5.31 -3.81 13.98
C ARG A 126 3.81 -3.84 13.72
N ILE A 127 3.36 -4.76 12.89
CA ILE A 127 1.93 -4.91 12.57
C ILE A 127 1.15 -5.29 13.82
N ARG A 128 1.61 -6.28 14.57
CA ARG A 128 0.94 -6.72 15.81
C ARG A 128 0.83 -5.60 16.82
N ALA A 129 1.86 -4.77 16.92
CA ALA A 129 1.86 -3.65 17.88
C ALA A 129 0.77 -2.62 17.56
N MET A 130 0.31 -2.58 16.31
CA MET A 130 -0.75 -1.67 15.90
C MET A 130 -2.16 -2.23 16.13
N PHE A 131 -2.29 -3.53 16.30
CA PHE A 131 -3.60 -4.15 16.50
C PHE A 131 -4.22 -3.69 17.80
N ARG A 132 -5.51 -3.36 17.75
CA ARG A 132 -6.28 -3.09 18.94
C ARG A 132 -6.83 -4.39 19.48
N PRO A 133 -6.93 -4.50 20.82
CA PRO A 133 -7.61 -5.65 21.40
C PRO A 133 -9.04 -5.72 20.88
N ALA A 134 -9.53 -6.94 20.68
CA ALA A 134 -10.94 -7.11 20.35
C ALA A 134 -11.77 -6.51 21.48
N ALA A 135 -12.84 -5.81 21.11
CA ALA A 135 -13.76 -5.26 22.12
C ALA A 135 -14.36 -6.41 22.91
N ALA A 136 -14.26 -6.29 24.22
CA ALA A 136 -14.81 -7.29 25.13
C ALA A 136 -16.36 -7.28 25.05
#